data_c36d6d7680a111bdc4b2fac6bc83fb20
#
_entry.id   c36d6d7680a111bdc4b2fac6bc83fb20
#
_cell.length_a   1.000
_cell.length_b   1.000
_cell.length_c   1.000
_cell.angle_alpha   90.00
_cell.angle_beta   90.00
_cell.angle_gamma   90.00
#
_symmetry.space_group_name_H-M   'P 1'
#
loop_
_entity.id
_entity.type
_entity.pdbx_description
1 polymer ?
#
loop_
_entity_poly.entity_id
_entity_poly.type
_entity_poly.pdbx_seq_one_letter_code
_entity_poly.pdbx_strand_id
1 'polypeptide(L)'
;MIITRTPYRMSFFGGGTDVPDFFNKHRGAVISTTFDKFCYVNVRHIPPFHNYLSELVYNKIERVNSLDDIVHPSIRETMKYLDMHEIRLTYEGDLPARTGLGTSSTFAVGMLNAFYALKGKRVSDKQLAKDAIYVERVLCKEQGGWQDQVAAAYGGLNRIDFKEDDFKVTPIIMRPERKKQLDENLLLFYTGISRFSSDIQKDTLQSIEDKTKQYLDMLDLVDEAERILEDNHADINEFGRLLDYTWNLKRQTGSKISSSEIDDLYKAGINAGALGGKLLGAGGGGFLLFYCEKEKQDALIKALDLMTVPFNFEHQGTSVVYYDPVQYSPRKDFEYLTKK
;
A
#
# COMPACT_ATOMS: atom_id res chain seq x y z
N MET A 1 -5.10 19.07 -17.14
CA MET A 1 -5.09 18.52 -15.77
C MET A 1 -5.35 17.04 -15.83
N ILE A 2 -4.62 16.24 -15.07
CA ILE A 2 -4.84 14.79 -14.93
C ILE A 2 -5.07 14.51 -13.46
N ILE A 3 -6.06 13.67 -13.14
CA ILE A 3 -6.28 13.18 -11.79
C ILE A 3 -6.29 11.67 -11.83
N THR A 4 -5.45 11.05 -11.01
CA THR A 4 -5.49 9.62 -10.76
C THR A 4 -6.08 9.33 -9.39
N ARG A 5 -6.79 8.21 -9.30
CA ARG A 5 -7.31 7.60 -8.08
C ARG A 5 -6.69 6.23 -7.93
N THR A 6 -6.03 5.98 -6.80
CA THR A 6 -5.30 4.75 -6.53
C THR A 6 -5.71 4.20 -5.18
N PRO A 7 -6.22 2.96 -5.08
CA PRO A 7 -6.70 2.39 -3.82
C PRO A 7 -5.55 2.01 -2.89
N TYR A 8 -5.78 2.11 -1.59
CA TYR A 8 -4.91 1.49 -0.59
C TYR A 8 -5.15 -0.01 -0.53
N ARG A 9 -4.20 -0.74 0.10
CA ARG A 9 -4.23 -2.20 0.19
C ARG A 9 -4.24 -2.70 1.63
N MET A 10 -4.89 -3.84 1.84
CA MET A 10 -4.78 -4.69 3.02
C MET A 10 -4.03 -5.97 2.65
N SER A 11 -2.97 -6.29 3.38
CA SER A 11 -2.22 -7.54 3.21
C SER A 11 -2.64 -8.55 4.27
N PHE A 12 -3.25 -9.64 3.84
CA PHE A 12 -3.76 -10.67 4.74
C PHE A 12 -2.65 -11.66 5.14
N PHE A 13 -2.04 -12.31 4.17
CA PHE A 13 -1.06 -13.39 4.38
C PHE A 13 0.24 -13.13 3.63
N GLY A 14 1.32 -13.74 4.07
CA GLY A 14 2.61 -13.79 3.37
C GLY A 14 3.45 -12.52 3.46
N GLY A 15 2.96 -11.45 4.09
CA GLY A 15 3.70 -10.17 4.15
C GLY A 15 5.07 -10.32 4.81
N GLY A 16 6.12 -9.89 4.08
CA GLY A 16 7.53 -10.07 4.40
C GLY A 16 8.21 -11.10 3.50
N THR A 17 7.47 -12.05 2.90
CA THR A 17 8.02 -12.95 1.88
C THR A 17 8.13 -12.29 0.51
N ASP A 18 7.56 -11.11 0.36
CA ASP A 18 7.61 -10.25 -0.83
C ASP A 18 8.89 -9.40 -0.93
N VAL A 19 9.87 -9.63 -0.05
CA VAL A 19 11.14 -8.93 -0.03
C VAL A 19 12.17 -9.69 -0.88
N PRO A 20 12.96 -9.01 -1.77
CA PRO A 20 13.95 -9.66 -2.64
C PRO A 20 14.94 -10.56 -1.92
N ASP A 21 15.41 -10.16 -0.73
CA ASP A 21 16.33 -10.95 0.09
C ASP A 21 15.77 -12.33 0.48
N PHE A 22 14.44 -12.47 0.49
CA PHE A 22 13.76 -13.73 0.75
C PHE A 22 13.36 -14.46 -0.54
N PHE A 23 12.59 -13.81 -1.44
CA PHE A 23 12.02 -14.52 -2.59
C PHE A 23 13.05 -14.91 -3.67
N ASN A 24 14.24 -14.29 -3.68
CA ASN A 24 15.35 -14.73 -4.54
C ASN A 24 16.02 -16.04 -4.07
N LYS A 25 15.87 -16.38 -2.78
CA LYS A 25 16.40 -17.64 -2.20
C LYS A 25 15.33 -18.72 -2.10
N HIS A 26 14.09 -18.29 -1.92
CA HIS A 26 12.91 -19.13 -1.72
C HIS A 26 11.84 -18.71 -2.73
N ARG A 27 10.60 -19.08 -2.54
CA ARG A 27 9.48 -18.44 -3.22
C ARG A 27 8.91 -17.35 -2.30
N GLY A 28 8.32 -16.30 -2.87
CA GLY A 28 7.55 -15.32 -2.12
C GLY A 28 6.11 -15.31 -2.58
N ALA A 29 5.16 -15.16 -1.69
CA ALA A 29 3.76 -14.99 -2.05
C ALA A 29 2.99 -14.21 -1.00
N VAL A 30 1.99 -13.44 -1.43
CA VAL A 30 1.05 -12.75 -0.54
C VAL A 30 -0.38 -12.91 -1.04
N ILE A 31 -1.35 -12.86 -0.11
CA ILE A 31 -2.76 -12.57 -0.44
C ILE A 31 -3.09 -11.20 0.12
N SER A 32 -3.56 -10.32 -0.75
CA SER A 32 -3.96 -8.96 -0.42
C SER A 32 -5.18 -8.53 -1.18
N THR A 33 -5.87 -7.52 -0.67
CA THR A 33 -6.97 -6.85 -1.37
C THR A 33 -6.75 -5.35 -1.36
N THR A 34 -7.30 -4.67 -2.36
CA THR A 34 -7.51 -3.22 -2.30
C THR A 34 -8.92 -2.91 -1.79
N PHE A 35 -9.12 -1.71 -1.28
CA PHE A 35 -10.39 -1.27 -0.69
C PHE A 35 -10.69 0.20 -1.00
N ASP A 36 -11.93 0.62 -0.80
CA ASP A 36 -12.52 1.90 -1.20
C ASP A 36 -12.05 3.12 -0.39
N LYS A 37 -10.76 3.15 -0.09
CA LYS A 37 -10.04 4.35 0.39
C LYS A 37 -8.87 4.59 -0.54
N PHE A 38 -8.70 5.83 -0.94
CA PHE A 38 -7.87 6.18 -2.08
C PHE A 38 -6.83 7.25 -1.78
N CYS A 39 -5.82 7.20 -2.59
CA CYS A 39 -4.89 8.28 -2.84
C CYS A 39 -5.28 8.97 -4.15
N TYR A 40 -5.37 10.28 -4.15
CA TYR A 40 -5.59 11.10 -5.34
C TYR A 40 -4.32 11.87 -5.66
N VAL A 41 -3.87 11.78 -6.91
CA VAL A 41 -2.76 12.59 -7.42
C VAL A 41 -3.28 13.43 -8.58
N ASN A 42 -3.19 14.74 -8.42
CA ASN A 42 -3.54 15.70 -9.46
C ASN A 42 -2.25 16.31 -10.03
N VAL A 43 -2.08 16.24 -11.34
CA VAL A 43 -0.93 16.82 -12.05
C VAL A 43 -1.36 17.67 -13.23
N ARG A 44 -0.59 18.73 -13.48
CA ARG A 44 -0.71 19.57 -14.68
C ARG A 44 0.60 20.27 -14.94
N HIS A 45 0.80 20.72 -16.18
CA HIS A 45 1.84 21.71 -16.44
C HIS A 45 1.48 23.03 -15.76
N ILE A 46 2.50 23.67 -15.17
CA ILE A 46 2.31 24.94 -14.48
C ILE A 46 2.16 26.09 -15.50
N PRO A 47 1.18 26.99 -15.33
CA PRO A 47 1.08 28.15 -16.20
C PRO A 47 2.31 29.06 -16.09
N PRO A 48 2.71 29.75 -17.18
CA PRO A 48 3.96 30.51 -17.25
C PRO A 48 3.94 31.85 -16.47
N PHE A 49 3.00 32.05 -15.55
CA PHE A 49 2.80 33.26 -14.78
C PHE A 49 3.44 33.24 -13.39
N HIS A 50 4.06 32.10 -13.01
CA HIS A 50 4.68 31.92 -11.71
C HIS A 50 6.18 32.15 -11.75
N ASN A 51 6.78 32.57 -10.64
CA ASN A 51 8.22 32.77 -10.49
C ASN A 51 8.98 31.49 -10.04
N TYR A 52 8.36 30.32 -10.16
CA TYR A 52 8.91 29.01 -9.91
C TYR A 52 8.52 28.04 -11.03
N LEU A 53 9.34 26.99 -11.25
CA LEU A 53 9.10 26.01 -12.31
C LEU A 53 8.15 24.88 -11.87
N SER A 54 8.21 24.45 -10.63
CA SER A 54 7.30 23.40 -10.12
C SER A 54 6.76 23.74 -8.75
N GLU A 55 5.50 23.33 -8.51
CA GLU A 55 4.82 23.42 -7.21
C GLU A 55 4.30 22.05 -6.81
N LEU A 56 4.74 21.57 -5.65
CA LEU A 56 4.43 20.24 -5.13
C LEU A 56 3.71 20.40 -3.79
N VAL A 57 2.45 19.95 -3.73
CA VAL A 57 1.57 20.10 -2.58
C VAL A 57 1.23 18.74 -2.02
N TYR A 58 1.68 18.47 -0.80
CA TYR A 58 1.38 17.27 -0.03
C TYR A 58 1.20 17.68 1.44
N ASN A 59 1.86 17.06 2.44
CA ASN A 59 1.87 17.61 3.80
C ASN A 59 2.74 18.89 3.93
N LYS A 60 3.41 19.29 2.86
CA LYS A 60 4.18 20.52 2.69
C LYS A 60 3.88 21.13 1.31
N ILE A 61 4.27 22.38 1.14
CA ILE A 61 4.28 23.04 -0.16
C ILE A 61 5.73 23.32 -0.52
N GLU A 62 6.18 22.74 -1.64
CA GLU A 62 7.48 23.01 -2.23
C GLU A 62 7.29 23.80 -3.53
N ARG A 63 8.05 24.88 -3.71
CA ARG A 63 8.13 25.66 -4.93
C ARG A 63 9.59 25.72 -5.35
N VAL A 64 9.91 25.10 -6.46
CA VAL A 64 11.30 24.84 -6.86
C VAL A 64 11.55 25.28 -8.31
N ASN A 65 12.82 25.60 -8.60
CA ASN A 65 13.31 25.93 -9.93
C ASN A 65 14.23 24.87 -10.52
N SER A 66 14.60 23.87 -9.71
CA SER A 66 15.35 22.70 -10.14
C SER A 66 14.72 21.44 -9.56
N LEU A 67 14.82 20.32 -10.27
CA LEU A 67 14.40 19.01 -9.73
C LEU A 67 15.26 18.58 -8.53
N ASP A 68 16.51 19.04 -8.47
CA ASP A 68 17.41 18.73 -7.36
C ASP A 68 17.00 19.39 -6.04
N ASP A 69 16.26 20.51 -6.13
CA ASP A 69 15.75 21.22 -4.95
C ASP A 69 14.53 20.54 -4.31
N ILE A 70 13.93 19.53 -4.97
CA ILE A 70 12.77 18.82 -4.45
C ILE A 70 13.19 17.97 -3.25
N VAL A 71 12.58 18.24 -2.09
CA VAL A 71 12.90 17.55 -0.83
C VAL A 71 12.30 16.15 -0.78
N HIS A 72 11.07 15.96 -1.33
CA HIS A 72 10.38 14.67 -1.32
C HIS A 72 11.05 13.67 -2.28
N PRO A 73 11.71 12.59 -1.78
CA PRO A 73 12.53 11.72 -2.63
C PRO A 73 11.74 11.07 -3.76
N SER A 74 10.58 10.50 -3.46
CA SER A 74 9.77 9.79 -4.47
C SER A 74 9.30 10.75 -5.58
N ILE A 75 8.91 11.99 -5.27
CA ILE A 75 8.54 12.99 -6.28
C ILE A 75 9.75 13.34 -7.13
N ARG A 76 10.87 13.68 -6.49
CA ARG A 76 12.11 14.06 -7.17
C ARG A 76 12.57 12.98 -8.15
N GLU A 77 12.71 11.77 -7.67
CA GLU A 77 13.23 10.67 -8.48
C GLU A 77 12.25 10.26 -9.59
N THR A 78 10.93 10.31 -9.34
CA THR A 78 9.94 10.03 -10.39
C THR A 78 9.94 11.12 -11.47
N MET A 79 10.03 12.40 -11.09
CA MET A 79 10.12 13.50 -12.04
C MET A 79 11.39 13.41 -12.89
N LYS A 80 12.54 13.06 -12.28
CA LYS A 80 13.79 12.81 -13.03
C LYS A 80 13.67 11.60 -13.96
N TYR A 81 13.15 10.47 -13.45
CA TYR A 81 13.00 9.24 -14.21
C TYR A 81 12.14 9.41 -15.46
N LEU A 82 11.05 10.18 -15.34
CA LEU A 82 10.14 10.43 -16.45
C LEU A 82 10.43 11.74 -17.20
N ASP A 83 11.50 12.46 -16.87
CA ASP A 83 11.84 13.75 -17.48
C ASP A 83 10.65 14.73 -17.43
N MET A 84 10.12 14.94 -16.22
CA MET A 84 8.97 15.80 -15.96
C MET A 84 9.43 17.15 -15.42
N HIS A 85 9.07 18.21 -16.12
CA HIS A 85 9.42 19.59 -15.77
C HIS A 85 8.19 20.48 -15.77
N GLU A 86 8.25 21.60 -15.07
CA GLU A 86 7.20 22.62 -15.00
C GLU A 86 5.84 22.02 -14.56
N ILE A 87 5.87 21.23 -13.47
CA ILE A 87 4.73 20.49 -12.98
C ILE A 87 4.16 21.12 -11.71
N ARG A 88 2.84 21.24 -11.67
CA ARG A 88 2.09 21.32 -10.42
C ARG A 88 1.54 19.94 -10.09
N LEU A 89 1.90 19.43 -8.90
CA LEU A 89 1.44 18.18 -8.35
C LEU A 89 0.73 18.44 -7.02
N THR A 90 -0.44 17.86 -6.82
CA THR A 90 -1.15 17.86 -5.54
C THR A 90 -1.49 16.42 -5.14
N TYR A 91 -1.23 16.09 -3.89
CA TYR A 91 -1.57 14.81 -3.26
C TYR A 91 -2.67 15.00 -2.22
N GLU A 92 -3.66 14.13 -2.26
CA GLU A 92 -4.69 13.99 -1.23
C GLU A 92 -4.94 12.50 -0.95
N GLY A 93 -5.20 12.15 0.31
CA GLY A 93 -5.44 10.77 0.72
C GLY A 93 -6.59 10.67 1.73
N ASP A 94 -7.44 9.66 1.56
CA ASP A 94 -8.57 9.39 2.48
C ASP A 94 -8.11 8.94 3.86
N LEU A 95 -6.87 8.42 3.97
CA LEU A 95 -6.31 7.89 5.21
C LEU A 95 -4.94 8.50 5.51
N PRO A 96 -4.56 8.56 6.80
CA PRO A 96 -3.27 9.10 7.19
C PRO A 96 -2.10 8.33 6.57
N ALA A 97 -1.03 9.03 6.23
CA ALA A 97 0.22 8.41 5.80
C ALA A 97 0.89 7.62 6.93
N ARG A 98 1.74 6.63 6.57
CA ARG A 98 2.54 5.83 7.53
C ARG A 98 1.72 4.95 8.45
N THR A 99 0.61 4.43 7.98
CA THR A 99 -0.34 3.62 8.76
C THR A 99 -0.38 2.16 8.35
N GLY A 100 0.59 1.71 7.53
CA GLY A 100 0.71 0.29 7.17
C GLY A 100 -0.20 -0.17 6.03
N LEU A 101 -0.84 0.75 5.30
CA LEU A 101 -1.77 0.46 4.21
C LEU A 101 -1.15 0.65 2.81
N GLY A 102 0.19 0.68 2.71
CA GLY A 102 0.90 0.87 1.45
C GLY A 102 0.85 2.30 0.91
N THR A 103 0.62 3.30 1.77
CA THR A 103 0.36 4.69 1.36
C THR A 103 1.46 5.32 0.51
N SER A 104 2.74 5.01 0.77
CA SER A 104 3.88 5.49 -0.04
C SER A 104 3.81 4.95 -1.46
N SER A 105 3.69 3.63 -1.58
CA SER A 105 3.67 2.95 -2.88
C SER A 105 2.40 3.27 -3.67
N THR A 106 1.25 3.41 -2.99
CA THR A 106 0.00 3.88 -3.61
C THR A 106 0.18 5.26 -4.24
N PHE A 107 0.87 6.17 -3.52
CA PHE A 107 1.22 7.49 -4.05
C PHE A 107 2.17 7.39 -5.24
N ALA A 108 3.23 6.58 -5.15
CA ALA A 108 4.20 6.41 -6.24
C ALA A 108 3.54 5.87 -7.52
N VAL A 109 2.68 4.84 -7.38
CA VAL A 109 1.93 4.26 -8.51
C VAL A 109 0.97 5.29 -9.12
N GLY A 110 0.20 6.00 -8.29
CA GLY A 110 -0.73 7.04 -8.76
C GLY A 110 -0.01 8.19 -9.47
N MET A 111 1.13 8.62 -8.95
CA MET A 111 1.95 9.67 -9.54
C MET A 111 2.54 9.23 -10.89
N LEU A 112 3.09 8.03 -10.98
CA LEU A 112 3.60 7.46 -12.24
C LEU A 112 2.49 7.39 -13.30
N ASN A 113 1.31 6.88 -12.93
CA ASN A 113 0.16 6.80 -13.83
C ASN A 113 -0.27 8.19 -14.31
N ALA A 114 -0.31 9.19 -13.42
CA ALA A 114 -0.64 10.57 -13.76
C ALA A 114 0.39 11.20 -14.69
N PHE A 115 1.68 10.97 -14.48
CA PHE A 115 2.74 11.48 -15.33
C PHE A 115 2.76 10.81 -16.71
N TYR A 116 2.57 9.48 -16.77
CA TYR A 116 2.41 8.81 -18.07
C TYR A 116 1.21 9.36 -18.85
N ALA A 117 0.07 9.53 -18.17
CA ALA A 117 -1.12 10.12 -18.79
C ALA A 117 -0.86 11.55 -19.26
N LEU A 118 -0.14 12.39 -18.49
CA LEU A 118 0.22 13.75 -18.89
C LEU A 118 1.13 13.77 -20.13
N LYS A 119 2.00 12.75 -20.29
CA LYS A 119 2.81 12.51 -21.51
C LYS A 119 2.03 11.88 -22.67
N GLY A 120 0.71 11.67 -22.53
CA GLY A 120 -0.12 11.02 -23.55
C GLY A 120 0.18 9.52 -23.72
N LYS A 121 0.73 8.87 -22.71
CA LYS A 121 1.07 7.45 -22.73
C LYS A 121 0.17 6.66 -21.80
N ARG A 122 -0.33 5.52 -22.27
CA ARG A 122 -0.97 4.50 -21.42
C ARG A 122 0.01 3.34 -21.26
N VAL A 123 0.25 2.94 -20.03
CA VAL A 123 1.10 1.80 -19.69
C VAL A 123 0.26 0.71 -19.00
N SER A 124 0.75 -0.52 -19.01
CA SER A 124 0.08 -1.64 -18.34
C SER A 124 0.27 -1.56 -16.81
N ASP A 125 -0.62 -2.23 -16.07
CA ASP A 125 -0.52 -2.34 -14.61
C ASP A 125 0.82 -2.98 -14.22
N LYS A 126 1.30 -3.96 -14.98
CA LYS A 126 2.62 -4.58 -14.79
C LYS A 126 3.75 -3.56 -14.92
N GLN A 127 3.69 -2.69 -15.90
CA GLN A 127 4.69 -1.66 -16.11
C GLN A 127 4.66 -0.63 -14.98
N LEU A 128 3.46 -0.17 -14.59
CA LEU A 128 3.31 0.76 -13.46
C LEU A 128 3.88 0.19 -12.16
N ALA A 129 3.59 -1.08 -11.87
CA ALA A 129 4.12 -1.76 -10.70
C ALA A 129 5.66 -1.85 -10.75
N LYS A 130 6.23 -2.26 -11.89
CA LYS A 130 7.69 -2.35 -12.08
C LYS A 130 8.38 -1.00 -11.95
N ASP A 131 7.81 0.05 -12.55
CA ASP A 131 8.36 1.39 -12.44
C ASP A 131 8.29 1.94 -11.01
N ALA A 132 7.20 1.66 -10.29
CA ALA A 132 7.06 2.06 -8.89
C ALA A 132 8.07 1.32 -7.99
N ILE A 133 8.26 0.02 -8.21
CA ILE A 133 9.31 -0.76 -7.53
C ILE A 133 10.68 -0.16 -7.82
N TYR A 134 10.98 0.13 -9.09
CA TYR A 134 12.26 0.72 -9.49
C TYR A 134 12.49 2.08 -8.82
N VAL A 135 11.51 2.97 -8.86
CA VAL A 135 11.61 4.28 -8.22
C VAL A 135 11.85 4.16 -6.72
N GLU A 136 11.04 3.37 -6.01
CA GLU A 136 11.15 3.28 -4.55
C GLU A 136 12.40 2.47 -4.11
N ARG A 137 12.68 1.32 -4.74
CA ARG A 137 13.76 0.43 -4.28
C ARG A 137 15.13 0.80 -4.82
N VAL A 138 15.21 1.27 -6.07
CA VAL A 138 16.51 1.56 -6.72
C VAL A 138 16.83 3.05 -6.62
N LEU A 139 15.95 3.94 -7.06
CA LEU A 139 16.23 5.37 -7.11
C LEU A 139 16.17 6.02 -5.72
N CYS A 140 15.11 5.76 -4.94
CA CYS A 140 14.97 6.26 -3.57
C CYS A 140 15.73 5.43 -2.54
N LYS A 141 16.19 4.21 -2.89
CA LYS A 141 16.89 3.26 -2.00
C LYS A 141 16.09 2.92 -0.74
N GLU A 142 14.77 2.92 -0.83
CA GLU A 142 13.90 2.50 0.24
C GLU A 142 13.95 0.98 0.38
N GLN A 143 14.00 0.50 1.60
CA GLN A 143 13.92 -0.94 1.90
C GLN A 143 12.45 -1.40 1.89
N GLY A 144 12.22 -2.70 1.64
CA GLY A 144 10.90 -3.33 1.75
C GLY A 144 10.54 -4.22 0.57
N GLY A 145 9.37 -4.81 0.68
CA GLY A 145 8.82 -5.73 -0.32
C GLY A 145 8.18 -5.04 -1.52
N TRP A 146 7.67 -5.86 -2.43
CA TRP A 146 7.11 -5.42 -3.71
C TRP A 146 5.58 -5.46 -3.75
N GLN A 147 4.94 -6.01 -2.71
CA GLN A 147 3.48 -6.22 -2.72
C GLN A 147 2.67 -4.93 -2.86
N ASP A 148 3.16 -3.83 -2.28
CA ASP A 148 2.40 -2.59 -2.18
C ASP A 148 2.22 -1.94 -3.55
N GLN A 149 3.29 -1.87 -4.33
CA GLN A 149 3.30 -1.33 -5.68
C GLN A 149 2.44 -2.18 -6.61
N VAL A 150 2.56 -3.51 -6.49
CA VAL A 150 1.78 -4.44 -7.31
C VAL A 150 0.31 -4.35 -6.97
N ALA A 151 -0.07 -4.38 -5.69
CA ALA A 151 -1.45 -4.28 -5.27
C ALA A 151 -2.10 -2.95 -5.70
N ALA A 152 -1.40 -1.82 -5.53
CA ALA A 152 -1.90 -0.50 -5.94
C ALA A 152 -2.09 -0.37 -7.46
N ALA A 153 -1.23 -1.02 -8.25
CA ALA A 153 -1.33 -0.98 -9.72
C ALA A 153 -2.49 -1.85 -10.25
N TYR A 154 -2.64 -3.07 -9.72
CA TYR A 154 -3.62 -4.04 -10.21
C TYR A 154 -5.02 -3.91 -9.58
N GLY A 155 -5.08 -3.59 -8.29
CA GLY A 155 -6.34 -3.63 -7.53
C GLY A 155 -6.89 -5.04 -7.34
N GLY A 156 -7.93 -5.16 -6.53
CA GLY A 156 -8.67 -6.40 -6.31
C GLY A 156 -8.11 -7.31 -5.22
N LEU A 157 -8.79 -8.42 -5.00
CA LEU A 157 -8.37 -9.50 -4.10
C LEU A 157 -7.53 -10.49 -4.90
N ASN A 158 -6.22 -10.53 -4.63
CA ASN A 158 -5.27 -11.29 -5.41
C ASN A 158 -4.31 -12.09 -4.55
N ARG A 159 -3.85 -13.20 -5.11
CA ARG A 159 -2.58 -13.80 -4.79
C ARG A 159 -1.51 -13.16 -5.68
N ILE A 160 -0.39 -12.77 -5.09
CA ILE A 160 0.77 -12.24 -5.80
C ILE A 160 1.96 -13.13 -5.46
N ASP A 161 2.48 -13.85 -6.47
CA ASP A 161 3.68 -14.68 -6.35
C ASP A 161 4.89 -13.88 -6.84
N PHE A 162 5.99 -13.94 -6.07
CA PHE A 162 7.26 -13.28 -6.37
C PHE A 162 8.34 -14.32 -6.59
N LYS A 163 9.11 -14.15 -7.65
CA LYS A 163 10.24 -15.01 -7.97
C LYS A 163 11.24 -14.28 -8.85
N GLU A 164 12.50 -14.31 -8.46
CA GLU A 164 13.56 -13.61 -9.19
C GLU A 164 13.20 -12.12 -9.38
N ASP A 165 13.38 -11.55 -10.55
CA ASP A 165 13.10 -10.14 -10.82
C ASP A 165 11.67 -9.91 -11.39
N ASP A 166 10.70 -10.80 -11.08
CA ASP A 166 9.34 -10.72 -11.61
C ASP A 166 8.28 -11.13 -10.56
N PHE A 167 7.04 -10.86 -10.91
CA PHE A 167 5.88 -11.25 -10.12
C PHE A 167 4.73 -11.69 -11.01
N LYS A 168 3.85 -12.54 -10.45
CA LYS A 168 2.61 -12.98 -11.07
C LYS A 168 1.45 -12.61 -10.18
N VAL A 169 0.44 -11.96 -10.74
CA VAL A 169 -0.82 -11.64 -10.05
C VAL A 169 -1.88 -12.62 -10.53
N THR A 170 -2.53 -13.29 -9.58
CA THR A 170 -3.62 -14.24 -9.83
C THR A 170 -4.83 -13.80 -9.00
N PRO A 171 -5.95 -13.40 -9.63
CA PRO A 171 -7.17 -13.08 -8.90
C PRO A 171 -7.69 -14.28 -8.13
N ILE A 172 -8.10 -14.06 -6.87
CA ILE A 172 -8.81 -15.07 -6.08
C ILE A 172 -10.25 -15.14 -6.57
N ILE A 173 -10.65 -16.33 -7.04
CA ILE A 173 -11.97 -16.55 -7.61
C ILE A 173 -12.87 -17.21 -6.56
N MET A 174 -13.90 -16.48 -6.12
CA MET A 174 -14.87 -16.96 -5.13
C MET A 174 -16.29 -16.54 -5.50
N ARG A 175 -17.28 -17.27 -4.96
CA ARG A 175 -18.69 -16.90 -5.15
C ARG A 175 -19.00 -15.55 -4.53
N PRO A 176 -19.92 -14.76 -5.12
CA PRO A 176 -20.27 -13.43 -4.60
C PRO A 176 -20.72 -13.44 -3.14
N GLU A 177 -21.50 -14.46 -2.73
CA GLU A 177 -21.99 -14.60 -1.36
C GLU A 177 -20.84 -14.83 -0.37
N ARG A 178 -19.86 -15.64 -0.77
CA ARG A 178 -18.68 -15.95 0.05
C ARG A 178 -17.78 -14.70 0.18
N LYS A 179 -17.61 -13.96 -0.92
CA LYS A 179 -16.88 -12.70 -0.91
C LYS A 179 -17.55 -11.67 -0.01
N LYS A 180 -18.88 -11.56 -0.09
CA LYS A 180 -19.66 -10.69 0.76
C LYS A 180 -19.52 -11.06 2.23
N GLN A 181 -19.59 -12.35 2.57
CA GLN A 181 -19.39 -12.83 3.94
C GLN A 181 -17.99 -12.49 4.46
N LEU A 182 -16.94 -12.65 3.63
CA LEU A 182 -15.58 -12.27 4.00
C LEU A 182 -15.50 -10.76 4.30
N ASP A 183 -16.03 -9.93 3.41
CA ASP A 183 -16.00 -8.48 3.53
C ASP A 183 -16.79 -8.00 4.77
N GLU A 184 -17.98 -8.52 5.00
CA GLU A 184 -18.83 -8.19 6.16
C GLU A 184 -18.23 -8.63 7.52
N ASN A 185 -17.37 -9.65 7.53
CA ASN A 185 -16.73 -10.13 8.76
C ASN A 185 -15.39 -9.42 9.08
N LEU A 186 -14.90 -8.56 8.19
CA LEU A 186 -13.67 -7.81 8.40
C LEU A 186 -13.96 -6.42 8.95
N LEU A 187 -13.30 -6.07 10.06
CA LEU A 187 -13.38 -4.74 10.67
C LEU A 187 -12.00 -4.11 10.75
N LEU A 188 -11.92 -2.84 10.39
CA LEU A 188 -10.69 -2.06 10.39
C LEU A 188 -10.74 -0.99 11.49
N PHE A 189 -9.74 -0.98 12.37
CA PHE A 189 -9.62 -0.06 13.50
C PHE A 189 -8.36 0.76 13.39
N TYR A 190 -8.47 2.07 13.55
CA TYR A 190 -7.33 2.96 13.64
C TYR A 190 -6.80 3.04 15.07
N THR A 191 -5.55 2.65 15.27
CA THR A 191 -4.94 2.59 16.61
C THR A 191 -4.52 3.95 17.16
N GLY A 192 -4.43 5.00 16.31
CA GLY A 192 -3.86 6.28 16.68
C GLY A 192 -2.33 6.27 16.87
N ILE A 193 -1.70 5.08 16.79
CA ILE A 193 -0.25 4.90 16.94
C ILE A 193 0.39 4.99 15.56
N SER A 194 1.37 5.86 15.40
CA SER A 194 2.14 5.98 14.16
C SER A 194 3.63 5.78 14.42
N ARG A 195 4.30 5.01 13.56
CA ARG A 195 5.76 4.80 13.60
C ARG A 195 6.36 4.83 12.20
N PHE A 196 7.65 5.05 12.11
CA PHE A 196 8.36 4.98 10.84
C PHE A 196 8.54 3.52 10.42
N SER A 197 7.94 3.14 9.30
CA SER A 197 8.04 1.79 8.73
C SER A 197 9.47 1.40 8.37
N SER A 198 10.32 2.36 8.01
CA SER A 198 11.72 2.14 7.67
C SER A 198 12.53 1.49 8.80
N ASP A 199 12.28 1.87 10.06
CA ASP A 199 13.02 1.33 11.21
C ASP A 199 12.59 -0.10 11.53
N ILE A 200 11.31 -0.41 11.28
CA ILE A 200 10.77 -1.76 11.47
C ILE A 200 11.23 -2.67 10.33
N GLN A 201 11.22 -2.17 9.10
CA GLN A 201 11.70 -2.93 7.94
C GLN A 201 13.19 -3.29 8.05
N LYS A 202 14.02 -2.36 8.53
CA LYS A 202 15.45 -2.65 8.79
C LYS A 202 15.65 -3.77 9.81
N ASP A 203 14.94 -3.72 10.93
CA ASP A 203 14.96 -4.76 11.96
C ASP A 203 14.54 -6.13 11.39
N THR A 204 13.47 -6.14 10.60
CA THR A 204 12.94 -7.35 9.96
C THR A 204 13.89 -7.91 8.92
N LEU A 205 14.53 -7.08 8.09
CA LEU A 205 15.48 -7.52 7.06
C LEU A 205 16.76 -8.11 7.67
N GLN A 206 17.27 -7.53 8.76
CA GLN A 206 18.44 -8.05 9.47
C GLN A 206 18.19 -9.42 10.08
N SER A 207 16.95 -9.76 10.40
CA SER A 207 16.57 -11.04 11.00
C SER A 207 16.07 -12.08 10.00
N ILE A 208 15.99 -11.76 8.69
CA ILE A 208 15.28 -12.60 7.71
C ILE A 208 15.91 -14.00 7.57
N GLU A 209 17.24 -14.10 7.63
CA GLU A 209 17.94 -15.38 7.55
C GLU A 209 17.71 -16.23 8.80
N ASP A 210 17.78 -15.62 9.98
CA ASP A 210 17.54 -16.31 11.26
C ASP A 210 16.08 -16.74 11.44
N LYS A 211 15.16 -16.07 10.73
CA LYS A 211 13.72 -16.29 10.79
C LYS A 211 13.14 -16.98 9.54
N THR A 212 13.99 -17.56 8.71
CA THR A 212 13.59 -18.25 7.47
C THR A 212 12.46 -19.24 7.69
N LYS A 213 12.47 -20.01 8.79
CA LYS A 213 11.42 -20.97 9.10
C LYS A 213 10.05 -20.27 9.27
N GLN A 214 9.98 -19.19 10.04
CA GLN A 214 8.74 -18.43 10.24
C GLN A 214 8.18 -17.88 8.92
N TYR A 215 9.04 -17.42 8.01
CA TYR A 215 8.63 -16.97 6.70
C TYR A 215 8.15 -18.11 5.80
N LEU A 216 8.75 -19.28 5.86
CA LEU A 216 8.27 -20.47 5.15
C LEU A 216 6.92 -20.94 5.70
N ASP A 217 6.76 -20.98 7.02
CA ASP A 217 5.47 -21.29 7.67
C ASP A 217 4.40 -20.25 7.23
N MET A 218 4.76 -18.95 7.12
CA MET A 218 3.85 -17.92 6.61
C MET A 218 3.49 -18.11 5.13
N LEU A 219 4.37 -18.68 4.30
CA LEU A 219 4.06 -19.02 2.91
C LEU A 219 3.07 -20.17 2.81
N ASP A 220 3.20 -21.19 3.65
CA ASP A 220 2.24 -22.30 3.68
C ASP A 220 0.83 -21.80 4.03
N LEU A 221 0.74 -20.75 4.88
CA LEU A 221 -0.54 -20.09 5.19
C LEU A 221 -1.13 -19.31 4.00
N VAL A 222 -0.33 -18.86 3.05
CA VAL A 222 -0.82 -18.25 1.79
C VAL A 222 -1.56 -19.31 0.97
N ASP A 223 -0.96 -20.49 0.80
CA ASP A 223 -1.57 -21.60 0.05
C ASP A 223 -2.87 -22.09 0.74
N GLU A 224 -2.87 -22.19 2.06
CA GLU A 224 -4.06 -22.59 2.82
C GLU A 224 -5.16 -21.53 2.76
N ALA A 225 -4.82 -20.25 2.84
CA ALA A 225 -5.77 -19.14 2.73
C ALA A 225 -6.43 -19.12 1.34
N GLU A 226 -5.65 -19.30 0.25
CA GLU A 226 -6.18 -19.42 -1.10
C GLU A 226 -7.19 -20.57 -1.19
N ARG A 227 -6.81 -21.76 -0.68
CA ARG A 227 -7.71 -22.93 -0.62
C ARG A 227 -9.01 -22.60 0.11
N ILE A 228 -8.93 -21.98 1.30
CA ILE A 228 -10.11 -21.59 2.07
C ILE A 228 -10.98 -20.62 1.28
N LEU A 229 -10.40 -19.63 0.62
CA LEU A 229 -11.15 -18.62 -0.12
C LEU A 229 -11.88 -19.18 -1.34
N GLU A 230 -11.25 -20.10 -2.09
CA GLU A 230 -11.77 -20.65 -3.34
C GLU A 230 -12.69 -21.88 -3.14
N ASP A 231 -12.51 -22.65 -2.07
CA ASP A 231 -13.37 -23.80 -1.77
C ASP A 231 -14.71 -23.33 -1.17
N ASN A 232 -15.76 -23.49 -1.95
CA ASN A 232 -17.12 -23.12 -1.52
C ASN A 232 -17.70 -23.96 -0.38
N HIS A 233 -17.06 -25.06 -0.01
CA HIS A 233 -17.47 -25.95 1.09
C HIS A 233 -16.67 -25.71 2.37
N ALA A 234 -15.53 -25.03 2.28
CA ALA A 234 -14.74 -24.70 3.45
C ALA A 234 -15.46 -23.66 4.34
N ASP A 235 -15.34 -23.80 5.66
CA ASP A 235 -15.81 -22.77 6.59
C ASP A 235 -14.98 -21.48 6.40
N ILE A 236 -15.62 -20.39 6.01
CA ILE A 236 -14.93 -19.10 5.80
C ILE A 236 -14.34 -18.55 7.12
N ASN A 237 -14.83 -19.00 8.27
CA ASN A 237 -14.31 -18.60 9.57
C ASN A 237 -12.88 -19.12 9.81
N GLU A 238 -12.45 -20.15 9.07
CA GLU A 238 -11.05 -20.60 9.09
C GLU A 238 -10.09 -19.51 8.60
N PHE A 239 -10.54 -18.63 7.71
CA PHE A 239 -9.75 -17.46 7.31
C PHE A 239 -9.42 -16.57 8.52
N GLY A 240 -10.38 -16.35 9.41
CA GLY A 240 -10.16 -15.58 10.65
C GLY A 240 -9.16 -16.27 11.58
N ARG A 241 -9.27 -17.59 11.78
CA ARG A 241 -8.33 -18.36 12.61
C ARG A 241 -6.92 -18.36 12.00
N LEU A 242 -6.84 -18.41 10.68
CA LEU A 242 -5.58 -18.35 9.96
C LEU A 242 -4.91 -16.97 10.07
N LEU A 243 -5.70 -15.88 10.14
CA LEU A 243 -5.18 -14.55 10.42
C LEU A 243 -4.53 -14.45 11.80
N ASP A 244 -5.16 -15.06 12.84
CA ASP A 244 -4.56 -15.13 14.18
C ASP A 244 -3.21 -15.85 14.15
N TYR A 245 -3.16 -17.01 13.51
CA TYR A 245 -1.93 -17.79 13.41
C TYR A 245 -0.83 -17.03 12.66
N THR A 246 -1.19 -16.41 11.53
CA THR A 246 -0.27 -15.53 10.75
C THR A 246 0.27 -14.38 11.59
N TRP A 247 -0.56 -13.73 12.38
CA TRP A 247 -0.13 -12.63 13.24
C TRP A 247 0.84 -13.10 14.32
N ASN A 248 0.56 -14.25 14.93
CA ASN A 248 1.43 -14.84 15.93
C ASN A 248 2.81 -15.24 15.36
N LEU A 249 2.90 -15.71 14.10
CA LEU A 249 4.15 -15.95 13.41
C LEU A 249 4.86 -14.62 13.11
N LYS A 250 4.13 -13.65 12.56
CA LYS A 250 4.71 -12.36 12.19
C LYS A 250 5.34 -11.62 13.35
N ARG A 251 4.73 -11.64 14.54
CA ARG A 251 5.32 -11.03 15.76
C ARG A 251 6.67 -11.62 16.14
N GLN A 252 6.97 -12.84 15.71
CA GLN A 252 8.26 -13.51 15.97
C GLN A 252 9.37 -13.10 14.98
N THR A 253 9.04 -12.44 13.88
CA THR A 253 10.01 -12.08 12.84
C THR A 253 10.79 -10.79 13.10
N GLY A 254 10.39 -9.98 14.10
CA GLY A 254 11.12 -8.78 14.49
C GLY A 254 10.64 -8.23 15.82
N SER A 255 11.55 -7.58 16.55
CA SER A 255 11.27 -7.07 17.90
C SER A 255 10.38 -5.82 17.92
N LYS A 256 10.27 -5.12 16.80
CA LYS A 256 9.52 -3.86 16.65
C LYS A 256 8.17 -4.00 15.97
N ILE A 257 7.77 -5.21 15.61
CA ILE A 257 6.51 -5.48 14.88
C ILE A 257 5.29 -5.19 15.74
N SER A 258 5.36 -5.50 17.04
CA SER A 258 4.30 -5.20 18.00
C SER A 258 4.84 -4.42 19.18
N SER A 259 3.93 -3.86 19.97
CA SER A 259 4.20 -3.25 21.29
C SER A 259 3.21 -3.80 22.30
N SER A 260 3.48 -3.59 23.59
CA SER A 260 2.54 -4.00 24.66
C SER A 260 1.14 -3.43 24.44
N GLU A 261 1.06 -2.18 24.00
CA GLU A 261 -0.21 -1.50 23.69
C GLU A 261 -0.96 -2.17 22.53
N ILE A 262 -0.28 -2.52 21.44
CA ILE A 262 -0.87 -3.26 20.33
C ILE A 262 -1.28 -4.68 20.76
N ASP A 263 -0.46 -5.35 21.58
CA ASP A 263 -0.76 -6.68 22.07
C ASP A 263 -1.98 -6.69 23.02
N ASP A 264 -2.16 -5.65 23.82
CA ASP A 264 -3.30 -5.50 24.70
C ASP A 264 -4.59 -5.23 23.90
N LEU A 265 -4.54 -4.35 22.89
CA LEU A 265 -5.65 -4.14 21.95
C LEU A 265 -6.01 -5.42 21.22
N TYR A 266 -5.00 -6.16 20.71
CA TYR A 266 -5.23 -7.42 20.03
C TYR A 266 -5.92 -8.45 20.93
N LYS A 267 -5.43 -8.63 22.17
CA LYS A 267 -6.03 -9.53 23.16
C LYS A 267 -7.47 -9.11 23.51
N ALA A 268 -7.72 -7.81 23.66
CA ALA A 268 -9.08 -7.31 23.92
C ALA A 268 -10.02 -7.69 22.75
N GLY A 269 -9.57 -7.57 21.50
CA GLY A 269 -10.34 -7.96 20.33
C GLY A 269 -10.66 -9.47 20.29
N ILE A 270 -9.69 -10.32 20.55
CA ILE A 270 -9.90 -11.77 20.62
C ILE A 270 -10.87 -12.13 21.75
N ASN A 271 -10.71 -11.54 22.93
CA ASN A 271 -11.60 -11.78 24.07
C ASN A 271 -13.04 -11.30 23.82
N ALA A 272 -13.23 -10.28 22.98
CA ALA A 272 -14.54 -9.80 22.56
C ALA A 272 -15.20 -10.68 21.47
N GLY A 273 -14.51 -11.72 20.98
CA GLY A 273 -15.07 -12.71 20.06
C GLY A 273 -14.57 -12.63 18.62
N ALA A 274 -13.55 -11.82 18.31
CA ALA A 274 -12.87 -11.92 17.03
C ALA A 274 -12.18 -13.28 16.90
N LEU A 275 -12.29 -13.92 15.73
CA LEU A 275 -11.64 -15.21 15.44
C LEU A 275 -10.14 -15.04 15.15
N GLY A 276 -9.73 -13.87 14.76
CA GLY A 276 -8.35 -13.50 14.51
C GLY A 276 -8.24 -12.10 13.95
N GLY A 277 -7.01 -11.68 13.70
CA GLY A 277 -6.74 -10.37 13.17
C GLY A 277 -5.25 -10.14 13.03
N LYS A 278 -4.86 -8.94 12.63
CA LYS A 278 -3.45 -8.53 12.55
C LYS A 278 -3.30 -7.02 12.49
N LEU A 279 -2.12 -6.56 12.86
CA LEU A 279 -1.68 -5.21 12.53
C LEU A 279 -1.24 -5.18 11.06
N LEU A 280 -1.78 -4.24 10.28
CA LEU A 280 -1.46 -4.12 8.86
C LEU A 280 -0.10 -3.45 8.62
N GLY A 281 0.54 -3.78 7.50
CA GLY A 281 1.83 -3.22 7.09
C GLY A 281 3.04 -3.80 7.81
N ALA A 282 4.10 -3.00 7.97
CA ALA A 282 5.37 -3.43 8.56
C ALA A 282 5.26 -3.75 10.06
N GLY A 283 4.31 -3.15 10.76
CA GLY A 283 4.17 -3.26 12.21
C GLY A 283 4.25 -1.92 12.93
N GLY A 284 4.25 -1.96 14.26
CA GLY A 284 4.50 -0.81 15.14
C GLY A 284 3.36 0.19 15.31
N GLY A 285 2.26 0.08 14.57
CA GLY A 285 1.09 0.96 14.66
C GLY A 285 0.32 1.07 13.35
N GLY A 286 -0.66 1.94 13.29
CA GLY A 286 -1.53 2.15 12.14
C GLY A 286 -2.90 1.51 12.31
N PHE A 287 -3.20 0.45 11.57
CA PHE A 287 -4.52 -0.18 11.55
C PHE A 287 -4.47 -1.63 12.01
N LEU A 288 -5.36 -1.97 12.93
CA LEU A 288 -5.70 -3.34 13.29
C LEU A 288 -6.87 -3.80 12.43
N LEU A 289 -6.70 -4.94 11.77
CA LEU A 289 -7.75 -5.65 11.05
C LEU A 289 -8.16 -6.86 11.88
N PHE A 290 -9.46 -7.01 12.13
CA PHE A 290 -10.03 -8.18 12.78
C PHE A 290 -11.03 -8.87 11.88
N TYR A 291 -11.07 -10.19 11.94
CA TYR A 291 -12.14 -11.02 11.43
C TYR A 291 -13.07 -11.38 12.60
N CYS A 292 -14.31 -10.93 12.50
CA CYS A 292 -15.31 -11.12 13.55
C CYS A 292 -16.68 -11.38 12.93
N GLU A 293 -17.33 -12.47 13.37
CA GLU A 293 -18.71 -12.78 12.97
C GLU A 293 -19.66 -11.65 13.37
N LYS A 294 -20.64 -11.40 12.51
CA LYS A 294 -21.52 -10.23 12.59
C LYS A 294 -22.18 -10.04 13.97
N GLU A 295 -22.56 -11.14 14.59
CA GLU A 295 -23.25 -11.15 15.89
C GLU A 295 -22.34 -10.67 17.05
N LYS A 296 -21.03 -10.67 16.85
CA LYS A 296 -20.03 -10.29 17.87
C LYS A 296 -19.39 -8.92 17.60
N GLN A 297 -19.68 -8.29 16.46
CA GLN A 297 -19.01 -7.06 16.04
C GLN A 297 -19.27 -5.88 17.00
N ASP A 298 -20.50 -5.74 17.51
CA ASP A 298 -20.81 -4.66 18.48
C ASP A 298 -20.00 -4.81 19.78
N ALA A 299 -19.80 -6.06 20.23
CA ALA A 299 -18.97 -6.34 21.40
C ALA A 299 -17.50 -6.01 21.15
N LEU A 300 -16.99 -6.36 19.95
CA LEU A 300 -15.63 -6.02 19.52
C LEU A 300 -15.40 -4.51 19.44
N ILE A 301 -16.30 -3.79 18.78
CA ILE A 301 -16.23 -2.32 18.65
C ILE A 301 -16.21 -1.67 20.03
N LYS A 302 -17.10 -2.08 20.91
CA LYS A 302 -17.17 -1.57 22.29
C LYS A 302 -15.92 -1.90 23.11
N ALA A 303 -15.37 -3.10 22.95
CA ALA A 303 -14.20 -3.54 23.73
C ALA A 303 -12.91 -2.80 23.35
N LEU A 304 -12.76 -2.46 22.05
CA LEU A 304 -11.57 -1.76 21.57
C LEU A 304 -11.65 -0.25 21.78
N ASP A 305 -12.84 0.35 21.75
CA ASP A 305 -13.08 1.79 21.85
C ASP A 305 -12.18 2.62 20.91
N LEU A 306 -11.95 2.11 19.69
CA LEU A 306 -11.15 2.71 18.66
C LEU A 306 -12.02 3.21 17.51
N MET A 307 -11.49 4.15 16.74
CA MET A 307 -12.14 4.59 15.50
C MET A 307 -12.22 3.42 14.50
N THR A 308 -13.43 3.04 14.12
CA THR A 308 -13.68 2.11 13.04
C THR A 308 -13.63 2.82 11.69
N VAL A 309 -13.04 2.19 10.68
CA VAL A 309 -13.01 2.68 9.31
C VAL A 309 -13.86 1.77 8.45
N PRO A 310 -15.05 2.19 8.03
CA PRO A 310 -15.88 1.42 7.12
C PRO A 310 -15.21 1.33 5.75
N PHE A 311 -15.26 0.15 5.14
CA PHE A 311 -14.67 -0.08 3.82
C PHE A 311 -15.42 -1.17 3.06
N ASN A 312 -15.21 -1.22 1.75
CA ASN A 312 -15.57 -2.33 0.88
C ASN A 312 -14.35 -2.68 0.00
N PHE A 313 -14.30 -3.92 -0.48
CA PHE A 313 -13.25 -4.31 -1.40
C PHE A 313 -13.37 -3.54 -2.72
N GLU A 314 -12.27 -2.96 -3.17
CA GLU A 314 -12.14 -2.30 -4.47
C GLU A 314 -11.49 -3.26 -5.47
N HIS A 315 -12.01 -3.30 -6.68
CA HIS A 315 -11.53 -4.21 -7.73
C HIS A 315 -10.53 -3.56 -8.67
N GLN A 316 -10.60 -2.25 -8.80
CA GLN A 316 -9.81 -1.52 -9.75
C GLN A 316 -8.55 -0.96 -9.07
N GLY A 317 -7.40 -1.17 -9.69
CA GLY A 317 -6.16 -0.51 -9.29
C GLY A 317 -6.14 0.98 -9.64
N THR A 318 -4.95 1.52 -9.79
CA THR A 318 -4.79 2.93 -10.15
C THR A 318 -5.52 3.26 -11.45
N SER A 319 -6.27 4.35 -11.47
CA SER A 319 -7.05 4.77 -12.62
C SER A 319 -6.98 6.27 -12.84
N VAL A 320 -6.98 6.70 -14.10
CA VAL A 320 -7.14 8.11 -14.47
C VAL A 320 -8.64 8.43 -14.43
N VAL A 321 -9.05 9.27 -13.48
CA VAL A 321 -10.45 9.65 -13.29
C VAL A 321 -10.79 11.00 -13.91
N TYR A 322 -9.78 11.81 -14.23
CA TYR A 322 -9.93 13.03 -15.00
C TYR A 322 -8.76 13.19 -15.97
N TYR A 323 -9.05 13.46 -17.23
CA TYR A 323 -8.06 13.61 -18.30
C TYR A 323 -8.37 14.81 -19.17
N ASP A 324 -7.65 15.89 -18.97
CA ASP A 324 -7.67 17.11 -19.79
C ASP A 324 -6.26 17.74 -19.79
N PRO A 325 -5.32 17.19 -20.56
CA PRO A 325 -3.96 17.68 -20.63
C PRO A 325 -3.92 19.04 -21.37
N VAL A 326 -3.45 20.07 -20.68
CA VAL A 326 -3.15 21.37 -21.28
C VAL A 326 -1.65 21.54 -21.29
N GLN A 327 -1.10 21.80 -22.46
CA GLN A 327 0.30 22.17 -22.63
C GLN A 327 0.40 23.68 -22.79
N TYR A 328 1.36 24.26 -22.12
CA TYR A 328 1.75 25.66 -22.34
C TYR A 328 3.01 25.71 -23.21
N SER A 329 3.17 26.79 -23.98
CA SER A 329 4.43 27.00 -24.71
C SER A 329 5.58 27.05 -23.72
N PRO A 330 6.75 26.44 -24.04
CA PRO A 330 7.93 26.53 -23.19
C PRO A 330 8.24 28.01 -22.87
N ARG A 331 8.63 28.25 -21.63
CA ARG A 331 9.03 29.60 -21.22
C ARG A 331 10.27 30.00 -21.99
N LYS A 332 10.14 31.03 -22.79
CA LYS A 332 11.27 31.50 -23.62
C LYS A 332 12.36 32.20 -22.81
N ASP A 333 12.01 32.81 -21.65
CA ASP A 333 12.99 33.53 -20.80
C ASP A 333 12.52 33.56 -19.35
N PHE A 334 13.19 32.81 -18.49
CA PHE A 334 12.96 32.85 -17.04
C PHE A 334 13.47 34.14 -16.39
N GLU A 335 14.42 34.82 -17.04
CA GLU A 335 14.98 36.11 -16.60
C GLU A 335 13.93 37.23 -16.51
N TYR A 336 12.83 37.10 -17.24
CA TYR A 336 11.78 38.12 -17.24
C TYR A 336 11.02 38.21 -15.90
N LEU A 337 10.93 37.13 -15.14
CA LEU A 337 10.20 37.07 -13.86
C LEU A 337 11.08 37.36 -12.64
N THR A 338 12.39 37.29 -12.77
CA THR A 338 13.33 37.54 -11.68
C THR A 338 13.79 39.03 -11.59
N LYS A 339 13.34 39.85 -12.52
CA LYS A 339 13.71 41.30 -12.58
C LYS A 339 12.68 42.24 -11.93
N LYS A 340 11.83 41.73 -11.00
CA LYS A 340 10.97 42.59 -10.19
C LYS A 340 11.27 42.47 -8.72
#